data_e590abbbc52bb8cfbf9c934f9ddfa183
#
_entry.id   e590abbbc52bb8cfbf9c934f9ddfa183
#
_cell.length_a   1.000
_cell.length_b   1.000
_cell.length_c   1.000
_cell.angle_alpha   90.00
_cell.angle_beta   90.00
_cell.angle_gamma   90.00
#
_symmetry.space_group_name_H-M   'P 1'
#
loop_
_entity.id
_entity.type
_entity.pdbx_description
1 polymer ?
#
loop_
_entity_poly.entity_id
_entity_poly.type
_entity_poly.pdbx_seq_one_letter_code
_entity_poly.pdbx_strand_id
1 'polypeptide(L)'
;TNSYMSAPSSQIISDQEITTDAKGKATFNFRVARPEWGRFVVRLSDEASGHVSAAQVYVDWPGYEGRSRRQGGKEAAMLTFNADKEKYEVGDECTLTIPTSGQGRALISLETGSRILDAKWVEVTGKETRFTFPVTADMSPNVYAHVTLVQPHAQTANDLPIRLYGVIPVFVEDKTTHLYPE
;
A
#
# COMPACT_ATOMS: atom_id res chain seq x y z
N THR A 1 5.45 -34.82 -18.26
CA THR A 1 5.40 -33.60 -17.42
C THR A 1 5.70 -32.41 -18.30
N ASN A 2 4.64 -31.73 -18.80
CA ASN A 2 4.80 -30.53 -19.61
C ASN A 2 5.01 -29.33 -18.65
N SER A 3 6.24 -28.83 -18.58
CA SER A 3 6.49 -27.54 -17.94
C SER A 3 6.21 -26.44 -18.99
N TYR A 4 5.13 -25.70 -18.82
CA TYR A 4 4.90 -24.50 -19.58
C TYR A 4 5.83 -23.40 -19.06
N MET A 5 6.93 -23.17 -19.78
CA MET A 5 7.68 -21.93 -19.65
C MET A 5 6.90 -20.85 -20.38
N SER A 6 6.17 -20.01 -19.68
CA SER A 6 5.68 -18.76 -20.24
C SER A 6 6.87 -17.80 -20.35
N ALA A 7 7.31 -17.52 -21.56
CA ALA A 7 8.24 -16.43 -21.78
C ALA A 7 7.56 -15.11 -21.37
N PRO A 8 8.15 -14.30 -20.50
CA PRO A 8 7.57 -13.00 -20.15
C PRO A 8 7.63 -12.11 -21.38
N SER A 9 6.49 -11.83 -21.99
CA SER A 9 6.38 -10.78 -23.00
C SER A 9 6.31 -9.44 -22.25
N SER A 10 7.33 -8.61 -22.36
CA SER A 10 7.31 -7.25 -21.88
C SER A 10 6.94 -6.30 -23.02
N GLN A 11 5.88 -5.52 -22.81
CA GLN A 11 5.49 -4.47 -23.74
C GLN A 11 5.76 -3.12 -23.06
N ILE A 12 6.39 -2.20 -23.79
CA ILE A 12 6.55 -0.82 -23.31
C ILE A 12 5.20 -0.13 -23.44
N ILE A 13 4.66 0.34 -22.32
CA ILE A 13 3.38 1.06 -22.26
C ILE A 13 3.56 2.58 -22.21
N SER A 14 4.71 3.05 -21.76
CA SER A 14 5.08 4.47 -21.73
C SER A 14 6.59 4.59 -21.77
N ASP A 15 7.07 5.53 -22.57
CA ASP A 15 8.47 5.93 -22.65
C ASP A 15 8.53 7.46 -22.62
N GLN A 16 9.29 8.02 -21.68
CA GLN A 16 9.34 9.45 -21.44
C GLN A 16 10.77 9.86 -21.06
N GLU A 17 11.24 10.93 -21.67
CA GLU A 17 12.47 11.58 -21.26
C GLU A 17 12.16 12.57 -20.12
N ILE A 18 12.94 12.50 -19.04
CA ILE A 18 12.76 13.35 -17.87
C ILE A 18 14.09 14.00 -17.47
N THR A 19 14.03 15.23 -17.02
CA THR A 19 15.22 15.93 -16.52
C THR A 19 15.12 16.06 -14.99
N THR A 20 16.21 15.75 -14.29
CA THR A 20 16.30 15.94 -12.85
C THR A 20 16.52 17.41 -12.48
N ASP A 21 16.01 17.80 -11.33
CA ASP A 21 16.30 19.12 -10.74
C ASP A 21 17.75 19.21 -10.22
N ALA A 22 18.13 20.37 -9.68
CA ALA A 22 19.46 20.59 -9.11
C ALA A 22 19.79 19.66 -7.92
N LYS A 23 18.81 18.97 -7.35
CA LYS A 23 18.97 18.00 -6.27
C LYS A 23 18.96 16.54 -6.77
N GLY A 24 18.95 16.35 -8.08
CA GLY A 24 18.91 15.02 -8.70
C GLY A 24 17.55 14.34 -8.61
N LYS A 25 16.46 15.09 -8.39
CA LYS A 25 15.10 14.54 -8.29
C LYS A 25 14.30 14.86 -9.54
N ALA A 26 13.50 13.89 -9.98
CA ALA A 26 12.49 14.08 -11.00
C ALA A 26 11.21 13.34 -10.61
N THR A 27 10.07 13.84 -11.06
CA THR A 27 8.78 13.21 -10.88
C THR A 27 8.15 13.02 -12.25
N PHE A 28 7.67 11.83 -12.52
CA PHE A 28 6.89 11.55 -13.72
C PHE A 28 5.58 10.85 -13.33
N ASN A 29 4.57 11.06 -14.17
CA ASN A 29 3.27 10.43 -13.99
C ASN A 29 2.95 9.58 -15.20
N PHE A 30 2.50 8.37 -14.97
CA PHE A 30 1.97 7.52 -16.01
C PHE A 30 0.59 6.99 -15.61
N ARG A 31 -0.24 6.70 -16.59
CA ARG A 31 -1.59 6.19 -16.38
C ARG A 31 -1.69 4.79 -16.96
N VAL A 32 -2.09 3.86 -16.12
CA VAL A 32 -2.45 2.51 -16.56
C VAL A 32 -3.95 2.49 -16.88
N ALA A 33 -4.30 2.18 -18.13
CA ALA A 33 -5.69 2.08 -18.56
C ALA A 33 -6.22 0.66 -18.39
N ARG A 34 -7.54 0.50 -18.28
CA ARG A 34 -8.17 -0.83 -18.35
C ARG A 34 -7.95 -1.44 -19.74
N PRO A 35 -7.74 -2.76 -19.85
CA PRO A 35 -7.67 -3.81 -18.83
C PRO A 35 -6.25 -4.14 -18.36
N GLU A 36 -5.27 -3.27 -18.56
CA GLU A 36 -3.84 -3.51 -18.39
C GLU A 36 -3.42 -3.45 -16.92
N TRP A 37 -3.99 -4.33 -16.10
CA TRP A 37 -3.55 -4.45 -14.72
C TRP A 37 -2.52 -5.55 -14.56
N GLY A 38 -1.71 -5.43 -13.53
CA GLY A 38 -0.73 -6.44 -13.21
C GLY A 38 0.61 -5.88 -12.79
N ARG A 39 1.63 -6.58 -13.15
CA ARG A 39 3.00 -6.31 -12.76
C ARG A 39 3.68 -5.42 -13.80
N PHE A 40 4.12 -4.24 -13.39
CA PHE A 40 4.86 -3.30 -14.22
C PHE A 40 6.29 -3.18 -13.73
N VAL A 41 7.20 -2.94 -14.64
CA VAL A 41 8.59 -2.59 -14.34
C VAL A 41 8.81 -1.16 -14.81
N VAL A 42 9.12 -0.29 -13.86
CA VAL A 42 9.61 1.07 -14.16
C VAL A 42 11.10 0.99 -14.27
N ARG A 43 11.64 1.31 -15.46
CA ARG A 43 13.07 1.32 -15.73
C ARG A 43 13.51 2.75 -16.00
N LEU A 44 14.54 3.18 -15.29
CA LEU A 44 15.22 4.44 -15.50
C LEU A 44 16.60 4.15 -16.09
N SER A 45 16.96 4.88 -17.14
CA SER A 45 18.30 4.80 -17.75
C SER A 45 18.86 6.21 -17.93
N ASP A 46 20.09 6.39 -17.53
CA ASP A 46 20.87 7.59 -17.83
C ASP A 46 21.80 7.28 -18.98
N GLU A 47 21.55 7.90 -20.15
CA GLU A 47 22.33 7.64 -21.35
C GLU A 47 23.78 8.14 -21.21
N ALA A 48 23.98 9.22 -20.46
CA ALA A 48 25.31 9.81 -20.32
C ALA A 48 26.26 8.94 -19.47
N SER A 49 25.76 8.34 -18.40
CA SER A 49 26.56 7.46 -17.52
C SER A 49 26.40 5.97 -17.82
N GLY A 50 25.39 5.60 -18.60
CA GLY A 50 25.00 4.21 -18.85
C GLY A 50 24.37 3.53 -17.62
N HIS A 51 24.04 4.29 -16.58
CA HIS A 51 23.41 3.74 -15.39
C HIS A 51 21.95 3.35 -15.62
N VAL A 52 21.57 2.17 -15.11
CA VAL A 52 20.20 1.67 -15.21
C VAL A 52 19.71 1.25 -13.85
N SER A 53 18.52 1.73 -13.49
CA SER A 53 17.79 1.33 -12.28
C SER A 53 16.39 0.85 -12.66
N ALA A 54 15.86 -0.11 -11.92
CA ALA A 54 14.50 -0.60 -12.15
C ALA A 54 13.78 -0.89 -10.85
N ALA A 55 12.49 -0.56 -10.83
CA ALA A 55 11.59 -0.88 -9.73
C ALA A 55 10.36 -1.63 -10.27
N GLN A 56 9.89 -2.61 -9.51
CA GLN A 56 8.69 -3.35 -9.85
C GLN A 56 7.50 -2.78 -9.09
N VAL A 57 6.43 -2.46 -9.82
CA VAL A 57 5.18 -1.93 -9.28
C VAL A 57 4.04 -2.84 -9.71
N TYR A 58 3.15 -3.16 -8.78
CA TYR A 58 1.93 -3.89 -9.09
C TYR A 58 0.76 -2.91 -9.11
N VAL A 59 0.05 -2.86 -10.24
CA VAL A 59 -1.13 -2.02 -10.43
C VAL A 59 -2.35 -2.91 -10.49
N ASP A 60 -3.31 -2.67 -9.61
CA ASP A 60 -4.55 -3.42 -9.54
C ASP A 60 -5.76 -2.49 -9.55
N TRP A 61 -6.93 -3.06 -9.79
CA TRP A 61 -8.18 -2.32 -9.81
C TRP A 61 -8.65 -2.01 -8.38
N PRO A 62 -8.96 -0.75 -8.03
CA PRO A 62 -9.42 -0.38 -6.69
C PRO A 62 -10.69 -1.09 -6.22
N GLY A 63 -11.48 -1.64 -7.11
CA GLY A 63 -12.68 -2.42 -6.79
C GLY A 63 -12.45 -3.94 -6.67
N TYR A 64 -11.23 -4.41 -6.91
CA TYR A 64 -10.88 -5.85 -6.80
C TYR A 64 -10.29 -6.22 -5.44
N GLU A 65 -9.97 -5.26 -4.64
CA GLU A 65 -9.23 -5.38 -3.39
C GLU A 65 -10.01 -6.03 -2.23
N GLY A 66 -11.28 -6.32 -2.41
CA GLY A 66 -12.06 -7.15 -1.48
C GLY A 66 -12.04 -8.64 -1.78
N ARG A 67 -11.33 -9.08 -2.83
CA ARG A 67 -11.25 -10.51 -3.15
C ARG A 67 -9.91 -11.05 -2.68
N SER A 68 -9.94 -11.70 -1.51
CA SER A 68 -8.87 -12.55 -1.03
C SER A 68 -8.26 -13.37 -2.16
N ARG A 69 -6.93 -13.45 -2.22
CA ARG A 69 -6.28 -14.60 -2.85
C ARG A 69 -6.84 -15.83 -2.17
N ARG A 70 -7.81 -16.48 -2.80
CA ARG A 70 -8.23 -17.82 -2.43
C ARG A 70 -7.09 -18.78 -2.73
N GLN A 71 -6.23 -18.94 -1.75
CA GLN A 71 -5.35 -20.08 -1.66
C GLN A 71 -5.93 -20.98 -0.56
N GLY A 72 -6.73 -21.97 -0.98
CA GLY A 72 -7.25 -23.03 -0.10
C GLY A 72 -8.24 -22.56 0.97
N GLY A 73 -9.51 -22.84 0.79
CA GLY A 73 -10.63 -22.49 1.65
C GLY A 73 -10.36 -22.52 3.15
N LYS A 74 -10.79 -21.47 3.83
CA LYS A 74 -10.90 -21.17 5.27
C LYS A 74 -9.99 -20.08 5.81
N GLU A 75 -9.19 -19.39 5.03
CA GLU A 75 -8.36 -18.30 5.54
C GLU A 75 -9.10 -16.95 5.45
N ALA A 76 -8.97 -16.16 6.52
CA ALA A 76 -9.46 -14.77 6.54
C ALA A 76 -8.87 -14.01 5.35
N ALA A 77 -9.73 -13.33 4.59
CA ALA A 77 -9.31 -12.60 3.42
C ALA A 77 -8.35 -11.47 3.81
N MET A 78 -7.17 -11.43 3.22
CA MET A 78 -6.18 -10.39 3.47
C MET A 78 -6.55 -9.09 2.79
N LEU A 79 -6.53 -8.01 3.56
CA LEU A 79 -6.67 -6.65 3.08
C LEU A 79 -5.29 -6.06 2.75
N THR A 80 -5.10 -5.60 1.54
CA THR A 80 -3.90 -4.85 1.15
C THR A 80 -4.23 -3.36 1.14
N PHE A 81 -3.48 -2.57 1.89
CA PHE A 81 -3.62 -1.13 1.97
C PHE A 81 -2.25 -0.47 2.11
N ASN A 82 -2.15 0.84 1.96
CA ASN A 82 -0.89 1.57 1.91
C ASN A 82 -0.91 2.80 2.81
N ALA A 83 0.28 3.19 3.26
CA ALA A 83 0.56 4.52 3.77
C ALA A 83 1.05 5.42 2.62
N ASP A 84 0.89 6.73 2.76
CA ASP A 84 1.27 7.73 1.75
C ASP A 84 2.79 7.95 1.63
N LYS A 85 3.57 7.53 2.62
CA LYS A 85 5.04 7.58 2.61
C LYS A 85 5.63 6.24 3.09
N GLU A 86 6.87 5.97 2.72
CA GLU A 86 7.62 4.81 3.21
C GLU A 86 8.18 5.02 4.62
N LYS A 87 8.49 6.27 5.00
CA LYS A 87 9.07 6.66 6.28
C LYS A 87 8.55 8.03 6.71
N TYR A 88 8.35 8.20 7.99
CA TYR A 88 7.85 9.42 8.61
C TYR A 88 8.83 9.93 9.66
N GLU A 89 8.79 11.23 9.93
CA GLU A 89 9.44 11.85 11.09
C GLU A 89 8.40 12.09 12.19
N VAL A 90 8.85 12.14 13.42
CA VAL A 90 7.98 12.56 14.55
C VAL A 90 7.44 13.96 14.28
N GLY A 91 6.12 14.12 14.35
CA GLY A 91 5.40 15.34 13.99
C GLY A 91 4.79 15.36 12.60
N ASP A 92 5.10 14.38 11.75
CA ASP A 92 4.43 14.21 10.46
C ASP A 92 2.96 13.73 10.64
N GLU A 93 2.20 13.82 9.56
CA GLU A 93 0.93 13.12 9.42
C GLU A 93 1.12 11.91 8.50
N CYS A 94 0.56 10.76 8.92
CA CYS A 94 0.49 9.55 8.10
C CYS A 94 -0.94 9.36 7.62
N THR A 95 -1.12 9.16 6.32
CA THR A 95 -2.41 8.85 5.72
C THR A 95 -2.42 7.43 5.19
N LEU A 96 -3.29 6.59 5.77
CA LEU A 96 -3.58 5.25 5.25
C LEU A 96 -4.65 5.34 4.18
N THR A 97 -4.42 4.69 3.05
CA THR A 97 -5.39 4.52 1.97
C THR A 97 -5.88 3.09 1.98
N ILE A 98 -7.13 2.91 2.41
CA ILE A 98 -7.77 1.60 2.62
C ILE A 98 -8.77 1.38 1.50
N PRO A 99 -8.57 0.38 0.65
CA PRO A 99 -9.55 0.03 -0.37
C PRO A 99 -10.80 -0.57 0.26
N THR A 100 -11.94 -0.09 -0.19
CA THR A 100 -13.25 -0.45 0.34
C THR A 100 -14.22 -0.68 -0.80
N SER A 101 -15.21 -1.55 -0.62
CA SER A 101 -16.17 -1.89 -1.68
C SER A 101 -17.62 -1.62 -1.23
N GLY A 102 -17.90 -0.38 -0.84
CA GLY A 102 -19.25 0.01 -0.44
C GLY A 102 -19.36 0.43 1.03
N GLN A 103 -20.48 0.10 1.66
CA GLN A 103 -20.72 0.45 3.07
C GLN A 103 -20.12 -0.57 4.01
N GLY A 104 -19.58 -0.11 5.15
CA GLY A 104 -19.02 -0.97 6.17
C GLY A 104 -18.38 -0.16 7.29
N ARG A 105 -17.65 -0.87 8.15
CA ARG A 105 -16.86 -0.26 9.23
C ARG A 105 -15.46 -0.85 9.24
N ALA A 106 -14.46 -0.01 9.43
CA ALA A 106 -13.09 -0.44 9.64
C ALA A 106 -12.68 -0.16 11.09
N LEU A 107 -12.18 -1.17 11.78
CA LEU A 107 -11.41 -0.97 12.99
C LEU A 107 -9.96 -0.76 12.58
N ILE A 108 -9.41 0.40 12.92
CA ILE A 108 -8.01 0.74 12.69
C ILE A 108 -7.35 0.82 14.05
N SER A 109 -6.29 0.03 14.27
CA SER A 109 -5.48 0.11 15.46
C SER A 109 -4.01 0.37 15.11
N LEU A 110 -3.37 1.19 15.94
CA LEU A 110 -1.94 1.50 15.86
C LEU A 110 -1.27 0.80 17.05
N GLU A 111 -0.39 -0.13 16.75
CA GLU A 111 0.16 -1.06 17.73
C GLU A 111 1.68 -1.11 17.68
N THR A 112 2.31 -1.02 18.83
CA THR A 112 3.72 -1.40 18.99
C THR A 112 3.81 -2.89 19.32
N GLY A 113 5.02 -3.43 19.44
CA GLY A 113 5.20 -4.82 19.86
C GLY A 113 4.66 -5.16 21.26
N SER A 114 4.29 -4.16 22.07
CA SER A 114 3.89 -4.35 23.47
C SER A 114 2.55 -3.73 23.86
N ARG A 115 2.02 -2.81 23.08
CA ARG A 115 0.77 -2.10 23.41
C ARG A 115 0.05 -1.51 22.22
N ILE A 116 -1.25 -1.30 22.36
CA ILE A 116 -2.08 -0.52 21.46
C ILE A 116 -1.93 0.96 21.83
N LEU A 117 -1.52 1.79 20.88
CA LEU A 117 -1.40 3.23 21.06
C LEU A 117 -2.73 3.95 20.79
N ASP A 118 -3.45 3.51 19.77
CA ASP A 118 -4.75 4.06 19.37
C ASP A 118 -5.60 2.98 18.71
N ALA A 119 -6.92 3.06 18.86
CA ALA A 119 -7.85 2.17 18.16
C ALA A 119 -9.17 2.91 17.89
N LYS A 120 -9.57 2.97 16.62
CA LYS A 120 -10.76 3.71 16.17
C LYS A 120 -11.60 2.92 15.19
N TRP A 121 -12.92 3.05 15.35
CA TRP A 121 -13.86 2.63 14.31
C TRP A 121 -14.12 3.79 13.35
N VAL A 122 -13.98 3.49 12.05
CA VAL A 122 -14.22 4.42 10.95
C VAL A 122 -15.33 3.88 10.08
N GLU A 123 -16.30 4.72 9.77
CA GLU A 123 -17.34 4.38 8.78
C GLU A 123 -16.72 4.39 7.39
N VAL A 124 -17.04 3.37 6.63
CA VAL A 124 -16.51 3.14 5.30
C VAL A 124 -17.60 3.35 4.28
N THR A 125 -17.36 4.27 3.36
CA THR A 125 -18.29 4.56 2.27
C THR A 125 -17.54 4.67 0.95
N GLY A 126 -18.00 3.96 -0.09
CA GLY A 126 -17.38 4.04 -1.40
C GLY A 126 -16.25 3.05 -1.65
N LYS A 127 -15.35 3.40 -2.55
CA LYS A 127 -14.30 2.50 -3.06
C LYS A 127 -12.98 2.61 -2.31
N GLU A 128 -12.80 3.68 -1.57
CA GLU A 128 -11.59 4.01 -0.84
C GLU A 128 -11.95 4.82 0.41
N THR A 129 -11.30 4.50 1.51
CA THR A 129 -11.39 5.25 2.76
C THR A 129 -9.99 5.68 3.17
N ARG A 130 -9.84 6.95 3.52
CA ARG A 130 -8.59 7.52 4.03
C ARG A 130 -8.68 7.73 5.52
N PHE A 131 -7.62 7.34 6.21
CA PHE A 131 -7.48 7.54 7.64
C PHE A 131 -6.15 8.22 7.93
N THR A 132 -6.18 9.41 8.52
CA THR A 132 -4.99 10.20 8.85
C THR A 132 -4.79 10.26 10.35
N PHE A 133 -3.54 10.12 10.78
CA PHE A 133 -3.15 10.23 12.19
C PHE A 133 -1.80 10.93 12.33
N PRO A 134 -1.58 11.65 13.45
CA PRO A 134 -0.28 12.26 13.73
C PRO A 134 0.74 11.20 14.16
N VAL A 135 1.96 11.35 13.67
CA VAL A 135 3.09 10.48 14.02
C VAL A 135 3.75 11.03 15.28
N THR A 136 3.80 10.22 16.34
CA THR A 136 4.31 10.61 17.65
C THR A 136 5.59 9.85 18.01
N ALA A 137 6.35 10.35 19.00
CA ALA A 137 7.63 9.77 19.39
C ALA A 137 7.51 8.32 19.92
N ASP A 138 6.39 7.97 20.54
CA ASP A 138 6.13 6.62 21.06
C ASP A 138 5.83 5.60 19.94
N MET A 139 5.72 6.04 18.70
CA MET A 139 5.63 5.20 17.51
C MET A 139 7.01 4.82 16.94
N SER A 140 8.09 5.46 17.40
CA SER A 140 9.46 5.15 16.95
C SER A 140 9.97 3.83 17.56
N PRO A 141 10.74 3.01 16.82
CA PRO A 141 11.18 3.18 15.43
C PRO A 141 10.14 2.75 14.40
N ASN A 142 9.10 2.06 14.81
CA ASN A 142 7.96 1.68 13.97
C ASN A 142 6.71 1.39 14.79
N VAL A 143 5.59 1.60 14.16
CA VAL A 143 4.26 1.18 14.63
C VAL A 143 3.61 0.32 13.55
N TYR A 144 2.78 -0.62 13.94
CA TYR A 144 1.99 -1.43 13.01
C TYR A 144 0.58 -0.86 12.92
N ALA A 145 0.17 -0.52 11.71
CA ALA A 145 -1.22 -0.17 11.44
C ALA A 145 -1.98 -1.45 11.08
N HIS A 146 -2.93 -1.83 11.93
CA HIS A 146 -3.83 -2.94 11.71
C HIS A 146 -5.17 -2.40 11.23
N VAL A 147 -5.72 -3.01 10.19
CA VAL A 147 -7.05 -2.68 9.67
C VAL A 147 -7.89 -3.93 9.61
N THR A 148 -9.02 -3.92 10.30
CA THR A 148 -10.06 -4.93 10.17
C THR A 148 -11.27 -4.29 9.53
N LEU A 149 -11.57 -4.64 8.29
CA LEU A 149 -12.73 -4.17 7.54
C LEU A 149 -13.88 -5.17 7.69
N VAL A 150 -15.02 -4.70 8.14
CA VAL A 150 -16.26 -5.47 8.24
C VAL A 150 -17.31 -4.84 7.34
N GLN A 151 -17.83 -5.63 6.42
CA GLN A 151 -18.88 -5.21 5.50
C GLN A 151 -20.15 -6.02 5.74
N PRO A 152 -21.33 -5.36 5.73
CA PRO A 152 -22.60 -6.04 5.89
C PRO A 152 -22.90 -6.93 4.68
N HIS A 153 -23.81 -7.86 4.86
CA HIS A 153 -24.39 -8.61 3.76
C HIS A 153 -25.06 -7.69 2.74
N ALA A 154 -24.75 -7.83 1.47
CA ALA A 154 -25.40 -7.13 0.36
C ALA A 154 -26.42 -8.04 -0.28
N GLN A 155 -27.38 -8.57 0.35
CA GLN A 155 -28.57 -9.30 -0.11
C GLN A 155 -28.55 -9.86 -1.56
N THR A 156 -27.47 -10.48 -1.98
CA THR A 156 -27.33 -11.16 -3.26
C THR A 156 -27.17 -12.67 -3.06
N ALA A 157 -27.44 -13.49 -4.05
CA ALA A 157 -27.50 -14.95 -3.95
C ALA A 157 -26.23 -15.67 -3.43
N ASN A 158 -25.10 -14.97 -3.30
CA ASN A 158 -23.83 -15.47 -2.75
C ASN A 158 -23.31 -14.61 -1.60
N ASP A 159 -24.19 -14.09 -0.80
CA ASP A 159 -23.91 -13.07 0.20
C ASP A 159 -23.31 -13.67 1.48
N LEU A 160 -22.01 -13.55 1.63
CA LEU A 160 -21.29 -13.87 2.86
C LEU A 160 -20.80 -12.57 3.52
N PRO A 161 -20.90 -12.44 4.85
CA PRO A 161 -20.29 -11.31 5.54
C PRO A 161 -18.81 -11.29 5.24
N ILE A 162 -18.32 -10.13 4.80
CA ILE A 162 -16.92 -9.96 4.46
C ILE A 162 -16.20 -9.40 5.67
N ARG A 163 -15.23 -10.14 6.15
CA ARG A 163 -14.24 -9.66 7.10
C ARG A 163 -12.87 -9.73 6.44
N LEU A 164 -12.27 -8.57 6.23
CA LEU A 164 -10.93 -8.44 5.71
C LEU A 164 -10.00 -7.94 6.82
N TYR A 165 -8.78 -8.44 6.83
CA TYR A 165 -7.77 -8.03 7.79
C TYR A 165 -6.44 -7.76 7.07
N GLY A 166 -5.79 -6.67 7.45
CA GLY A 166 -4.47 -6.33 6.95
C GLY A 166 -3.61 -5.63 7.99
N VAL A 167 -2.31 -5.68 7.82
CA VAL A 167 -1.34 -5.02 8.66
C VAL A 167 -0.17 -4.52 7.81
N ILE A 168 0.26 -3.29 8.09
CA ILE A 168 1.48 -2.73 7.51
C ILE A 168 2.36 -2.10 8.60
N PRO A 169 3.68 -2.15 8.46
CA PRO A 169 4.57 -1.34 9.28
C PRO A 169 4.56 0.11 8.82
N VAL A 170 4.58 1.04 9.76
CA VAL A 170 4.80 2.47 9.55
C VAL A 170 6.11 2.82 10.23
N PHE A 171 7.13 3.13 9.46
CA PHE A 171 8.47 3.44 9.97
C PHE A 171 8.55 4.89 10.41
N VAL A 172 9.06 5.11 11.61
CA VAL A 172 9.13 6.43 12.25
C VAL A 172 10.55 6.73 12.69
N GLU A 173 11.07 7.85 12.23
CA GLU A 173 12.37 8.40 12.66
C GLU A 173 12.16 9.47 13.72
N ASP A 174 12.77 9.26 14.87
CA ASP A 174 12.90 10.27 15.90
C ASP A 174 14.33 10.83 15.85
N LYS A 175 14.50 12.04 15.32
CA LYS A 175 15.80 12.70 15.19
C LYS A 175 16.47 13.00 16.55
N THR A 176 15.67 13.03 17.63
CA THR A 176 16.23 13.26 18.97
C THR A 176 17.01 12.06 19.50
N THR A 177 16.81 10.88 18.90
CA THR A 177 17.53 9.66 19.27
C THR A 177 18.81 9.43 18.48
N HIS A 178 19.18 10.32 17.57
CA HIS A 178 20.39 10.19 16.77
C HIS A 178 21.63 10.38 17.67
N LEU A 179 22.54 9.43 17.61
CA LEU A 179 23.83 9.52 18.27
C LEU A 179 24.82 10.23 17.33
N TYR A 180 25.50 11.23 17.85
CA TYR A 180 26.62 11.90 17.18
C TYR A 180 27.90 11.49 17.87
N PRO A 181 28.57 10.41 17.44
CA PRO A 181 29.84 10.02 18.02
C PRO A 181 30.87 11.09 17.70
N GLU A 182 31.61 11.54 18.73
CA GLU A 182 32.80 12.41 18.61
C GLU A 182 34.00 11.65 18.06
#